data_08633b5b11150ec551e424f70ed0df5e
#
_entry.id   08633b5b11150ec551e424f70ed0df5e
#
_cell.length_a   1.000
_cell.length_b   1.000
_cell.length_c   1.000
_cell.angle_alpha   90.00
_cell.angle_beta   90.00
_cell.angle_gamma   90.00
#
_symmetry.space_group_name_H-M   'P 1'
#
loop_
_entity.id
_entity.type
_entity.pdbx_description
1 polymer ?
#
loop_
_entity_poly.entity_id
_entity_poly.type
_entity_poly.pdbx_seq_one_letter_code
_entity_poly.pdbx_strand_id
1 'polypeptide(L)'
;EKVKKVIKSKKIKEITSFEIEDKFFEKKVQSFVKKNDLIWHQIKSPMFLNSREEFNNYLSKNKRPFMATFYKATRQKLNILMKRDGTPEGGKWSFDEDNRKKLPKNTKVPKFPNLTETKHTKNLKPIIEKIFKDHPGSTQNFWFATEYNDVVKLLNFFLKEKSNLFGDYEDAVDQGNNILFHSALSPYINLGLITPEFIIAKTLEFHKKNKIRLNSLEGYVR
;
A
#
# COMPACT_ATOMS: atom_id res chain seq x y z
N GLU A 1 10.64 10.93 -24.97
CA GLU A 1 11.81 11.12 -25.87
C GLU A 1 12.95 10.16 -25.56
N LYS A 2 13.43 10.06 -24.33
CA LYS A 2 14.57 9.18 -23.95
C LYS A 2 14.32 7.71 -24.32
N VAL A 3 13.15 7.16 -23.98
CA VAL A 3 12.78 5.78 -24.30
C VAL A 3 12.80 5.56 -25.82
N LYS A 4 12.25 6.49 -26.62
CA LYS A 4 12.26 6.40 -28.08
C LYS A 4 13.68 6.38 -28.66
N LYS A 5 14.60 7.16 -28.09
CA LYS A 5 16.02 7.15 -28.50
C LYS A 5 16.65 5.78 -28.25
N VAL A 6 16.43 5.22 -27.07
CA VAL A 6 16.96 3.88 -26.71
C VAL A 6 16.39 2.79 -27.63
N ILE A 7 15.07 2.79 -27.87
CA ILE A 7 14.42 1.83 -28.77
C ILE A 7 15.05 1.86 -30.17
N LYS A 8 15.23 3.06 -30.73
CA LYS A 8 15.85 3.22 -32.06
C LYS A 8 17.31 2.79 -32.09
N SER A 9 18.12 3.26 -31.11
CA SER A 9 19.57 2.97 -31.09
C SER A 9 19.87 1.50 -30.86
N LYS A 10 19.04 0.80 -30.08
CA LYS A 10 19.18 -0.63 -29.75
C LYS A 10 18.33 -1.55 -30.64
N LYS A 11 17.59 -0.99 -31.62
CA LYS A 11 16.70 -1.74 -32.52
C LYS A 11 15.70 -2.64 -31.77
N ILE A 12 15.17 -2.15 -30.65
CA ILE A 12 14.25 -2.89 -29.78
C ILE A 12 12.92 -3.09 -30.52
N LYS A 13 12.38 -4.31 -30.51
CA LYS A 13 11.10 -4.68 -31.08
C LYS A 13 10.03 -5.01 -30.05
N GLU A 14 10.45 -5.35 -28.85
CA GLU A 14 9.56 -5.79 -27.77
C GLU A 14 9.86 -5.00 -26.50
N ILE A 15 8.81 -4.69 -25.74
CA ILE A 15 8.94 -4.10 -24.40
C ILE A 15 8.11 -4.92 -23.42
N THR A 16 8.59 -5.02 -22.20
CA THR A 16 7.87 -5.66 -21.10
C THR A 16 7.69 -4.68 -19.97
N SER A 17 6.49 -4.62 -19.40
CA SER A 17 6.22 -3.87 -18.19
C SER A 17 5.23 -4.61 -17.30
N PHE A 18 5.11 -4.19 -16.05
CA PHE A 18 3.95 -4.53 -15.25
C PHE A 18 2.67 -3.97 -15.87
N GLU A 19 1.51 -4.56 -15.57
CA GLU A 19 0.21 -3.95 -15.80
C GLU A 19 0.21 -2.53 -15.25
N ILE A 20 -0.36 -1.59 -16.01
CA ILE A 20 -0.42 -0.18 -15.63
C ILE A 20 -1.80 0.12 -15.07
N GLU A 21 -1.89 0.46 -13.79
CA GLU A 21 -3.17 0.70 -13.12
C GLU A 21 -3.77 2.09 -13.41
N ASP A 22 -2.94 3.06 -13.79
CA ASP A 22 -3.39 4.37 -14.27
C ASP A 22 -3.83 4.29 -15.73
N LYS A 23 -5.14 4.42 -15.97
CA LYS A 23 -5.73 4.32 -17.30
C LYS A 23 -5.24 5.37 -18.30
N PHE A 24 -4.89 6.56 -17.83
CA PHE A 24 -4.38 7.62 -18.72
C PHE A 24 -2.95 7.30 -19.16
N PHE A 25 -2.13 6.82 -18.23
CA PHE A 25 -0.78 6.40 -18.53
C PHE A 25 -0.76 5.15 -19.40
N GLU A 26 -1.60 4.18 -19.14
CA GLU A 26 -1.76 2.98 -19.98
C GLU A 26 -2.08 3.34 -21.43
N LYS A 27 -3.06 4.22 -21.66
CA LYS A 27 -3.38 4.72 -23.01
C LYS A 27 -2.20 5.42 -23.71
N LYS A 28 -1.39 6.17 -22.95
CA LYS A 28 -0.17 6.79 -23.50
C LYS A 28 0.84 5.72 -23.93
N VAL A 29 1.04 4.68 -23.13
CA VAL A 29 1.94 3.57 -23.47
C VAL A 29 1.40 2.78 -24.66
N GLN A 30 0.11 2.46 -24.72
CA GLN A 30 -0.53 1.81 -25.87
C GLN A 30 -0.31 2.59 -27.16
N SER A 31 -0.55 3.92 -27.12
CA SER A 31 -0.33 4.80 -28.29
C SER A 31 1.15 4.85 -28.69
N PHE A 32 2.06 4.85 -27.70
CA PHE A 32 3.49 4.83 -27.96
C PHE A 32 3.95 3.53 -28.61
N VAL A 33 3.49 2.40 -28.12
CA VAL A 33 3.74 1.05 -28.65
C VAL A 33 3.29 0.96 -30.11
N LYS A 34 2.04 1.34 -30.38
CA LYS A 34 1.47 1.35 -31.73
C LYS A 34 2.26 2.24 -32.70
N LYS A 35 2.64 3.46 -32.27
CA LYS A 35 3.39 4.41 -33.11
C LYS A 35 4.82 3.99 -33.44
N ASN A 36 5.40 3.05 -32.67
CA ASN A 36 6.77 2.60 -32.86
C ASN A 36 6.86 1.14 -33.30
N ASP A 37 5.72 0.54 -33.65
CA ASP A 37 5.62 -0.85 -34.12
C ASP A 37 6.32 -1.84 -33.15
N LEU A 38 5.92 -1.78 -31.88
CA LEU A 38 6.48 -2.59 -30.80
C LEU A 38 5.49 -3.66 -30.37
N ILE A 39 6.00 -4.81 -29.94
CA ILE A 39 5.24 -5.80 -29.18
C ILE A 39 5.31 -5.41 -27.70
N TRP A 40 4.18 -5.38 -27.02
CA TRP A 40 4.08 -5.04 -25.60
C TRP A 40 3.62 -6.23 -24.76
N HIS A 41 4.50 -6.75 -23.94
CA HIS A 41 4.21 -7.79 -22.97
C HIS A 41 3.88 -7.17 -21.62
N GLN A 42 2.72 -7.52 -21.08
CA GLN A 42 2.31 -7.11 -19.75
C GLN A 42 2.37 -8.28 -18.78
N ILE A 43 2.98 -8.07 -17.62
CA ILE A 43 3.03 -9.04 -16.54
C ILE A 43 2.22 -8.53 -15.35
N LYS A 44 1.68 -9.44 -14.54
CA LYS A 44 0.87 -9.09 -13.38
C LYS A 44 1.58 -8.08 -12.49
N SER A 45 0.87 -7.02 -12.12
CA SER A 45 1.41 -6.00 -11.21
C SER A 45 1.54 -6.54 -9.78
N PRO A 46 2.69 -6.35 -9.10
CA PRO A 46 2.84 -6.68 -7.69
C PRO A 46 2.16 -5.67 -6.75
N MET A 47 1.57 -4.60 -7.30
CA MET A 47 0.97 -3.51 -6.53
C MET A 47 -0.38 -3.89 -5.91
N PHE A 48 -0.97 -5.03 -6.34
CA PHE A 48 -2.25 -5.51 -5.84
C PHE A 48 -2.21 -7.03 -5.61
N LEU A 49 -2.91 -7.49 -4.58
CA LEU A 49 -3.06 -8.93 -4.29
C LEU A 49 -3.97 -9.63 -5.32
N ASN A 50 -4.91 -8.91 -5.88
CA ASN A 50 -5.78 -9.39 -6.95
C ASN A 50 -5.37 -8.77 -8.29
N SER A 51 -5.42 -9.57 -9.37
CA SER A 51 -5.22 -9.05 -10.72
C SER A 51 -6.49 -8.37 -11.27
N ARG A 52 -6.34 -7.61 -12.36
CA ARG A 52 -7.49 -7.07 -13.11
C ARG A 52 -8.42 -8.16 -13.59
N GLU A 53 -7.87 -9.26 -14.07
CA GLU A 53 -8.66 -10.41 -14.54
C GLU A 53 -9.52 -10.98 -13.42
N GLU A 54 -8.94 -11.17 -12.23
CA GLU A 54 -9.67 -11.65 -11.06
C GLU A 54 -10.80 -10.72 -10.63
N PHE A 55 -10.56 -9.41 -10.67
CA PHE A 55 -11.60 -8.43 -10.38
C PHE A 55 -12.68 -8.41 -11.46
N ASN A 56 -12.31 -8.49 -12.74
CA ASN A 56 -13.28 -8.58 -13.84
C ASN A 56 -14.11 -9.86 -13.76
N ASN A 57 -13.51 -10.99 -13.39
CA ASN A 57 -14.21 -12.24 -13.16
C ASN A 57 -15.19 -12.15 -11.99
N TYR A 58 -14.83 -11.42 -10.94
CA TYR A 58 -15.76 -11.11 -9.86
C TYR A 58 -16.93 -10.25 -10.35
N LEU A 59 -16.67 -9.19 -11.10
CA LEU A 59 -17.71 -8.30 -11.62
C LEU A 59 -18.66 -9.02 -12.58
N SER A 60 -18.16 -9.92 -13.43
CA SER A 60 -18.99 -10.67 -14.37
C SER A 60 -20.03 -11.58 -13.69
N LYS A 61 -19.75 -12.01 -12.46
CA LYS A 61 -20.61 -12.88 -11.64
C LYS A 61 -21.54 -12.11 -10.70
N ASN A 62 -21.35 -10.80 -10.56
CA ASN A 62 -22.07 -9.98 -9.59
C ASN A 62 -22.70 -8.77 -10.29
N LYS A 63 -23.99 -8.53 -10.08
CA LYS A 63 -24.70 -7.38 -10.66
C LYS A 63 -24.11 -6.02 -10.24
N ARG A 64 -23.54 -5.96 -9.04
CA ARG A 64 -22.89 -4.74 -8.49
C ARG A 64 -21.63 -5.14 -7.73
N PRO A 65 -20.56 -4.33 -7.81
CA PRO A 65 -19.40 -4.50 -6.95
C PRO A 65 -19.82 -4.24 -5.50
N PHE A 66 -19.45 -5.16 -4.61
CA PHE A 66 -19.69 -5.02 -3.18
C PHE A 66 -18.46 -5.44 -2.41
N MET A 67 -17.88 -4.50 -1.65
CA MET A 67 -16.59 -4.69 -0.98
C MET A 67 -16.57 -5.93 -0.09
N ALA A 68 -17.61 -6.16 0.72
CA ALA A 68 -17.63 -7.28 1.66
C ALA A 68 -17.56 -8.65 0.97
N THR A 69 -18.25 -8.83 -0.18
CA THR A 69 -18.21 -10.09 -0.92
C THR A 69 -16.89 -10.30 -1.65
N PHE A 70 -16.32 -9.23 -2.20
CA PHE A 70 -15.01 -9.29 -2.82
C PHE A 70 -13.91 -9.57 -1.80
N TYR A 71 -13.94 -8.90 -0.65
CA TYR A 71 -13.02 -9.14 0.45
C TYR A 71 -13.08 -10.58 0.97
N LYS A 72 -14.31 -11.12 1.18
CA LYS A 72 -14.51 -12.51 1.56
C LYS A 72 -13.89 -13.48 0.55
N ALA A 73 -14.16 -13.28 -0.74
CA ALA A 73 -13.61 -14.13 -1.81
C ALA A 73 -12.06 -14.03 -1.85
N THR A 74 -11.51 -12.84 -1.67
CA THR A 74 -10.05 -12.63 -1.62
C THR A 74 -9.42 -13.34 -0.42
N ARG A 75 -10.01 -13.22 0.78
CA ARG A 75 -9.53 -13.94 1.98
C ARG A 75 -9.52 -15.44 1.80
N GLN A 76 -10.61 -15.99 1.25
CA GLN A 76 -10.72 -17.44 0.96
C GLN A 76 -9.66 -17.90 -0.04
N LYS A 77 -9.52 -17.17 -1.16
CA LYS A 77 -8.53 -17.46 -2.21
C LYS A 77 -7.09 -17.44 -1.67
N LEU A 78 -6.75 -16.45 -0.87
CA LEU A 78 -5.40 -16.23 -0.34
C LEU A 78 -5.15 -16.98 0.98
N ASN A 79 -6.17 -17.66 1.51
CA ASN A 79 -6.14 -18.35 2.80
C ASN A 79 -5.66 -17.45 3.96
N ILE A 80 -6.11 -16.18 3.98
CA ILE A 80 -5.74 -15.18 4.98
C ILE A 80 -6.78 -15.15 6.10
N LEU A 81 -6.35 -15.37 7.35
CA LEU A 81 -7.21 -15.44 8.54
C LEU A 81 -8.35 -16.43 8.37
N MET A 82 -8.04 -17.60 7.83
CA MET A 82 -8.97 -18.70 7.62
C MET A 82 -8.58 -19.89 8.49
N LYS A 83 -9.62 -20.56 9.03
CA LYS A 83 -9.45 -21.85 9.69
C LYS A 83 -9.40 -22.98 8.66
N ARG A 84 -8.97 -24.17 9.09
CA ARG A 84 -8.88 -25.37 8.24
C ARG A 84 -10.23 -25.81 7.65
N ASP A 85 -11.33 -25.50 8.32
CA ASP A 85 -12.71 -25.80 7.89
C ASP A 85 -13.27 -24.79 6.87
N GLY A 86 -12.45 -23.81 6.43
CA GLY A 86 -12.86 -22.76 5.49
C GLY A 86 -13.67 -21.62 6.13
N THR A 87 -13.85 -21.61 7.45
CA THR A 87 -14.47 -20.49 8.17
C THR A 87 -13.46 -19.41 8.53
N PRO A 88 -13.88 -18.15 8.73
CA PRO A 88 -12.95 -17.09 9.13
C PRO A 88 -12.48 -17.28 10.58
N GLU A 89 -11.23 -16.91 10.86
CA GLU A 89 -10.74 -16.81 12.23
C GLU A 89 -11.61 -15.83 13.04
N GLY A 90 -11.91 -16.19 14.29
CA GLY A 90 -12.80 -15.43 15.16
C GLY A 90 -14.29 -15.51 14.79
N GLY A 91 -14.67 -16.32 13.79
CA GLY A 91 -16.06 -16.56 13.40
C GLY A 91 -16.75 -15.41 12.64
N LYS A 92 -16.07 -14.31 12.41
CA LYS A 92 -16.57 -13.13 11.68
C LYS A 92 -15.68 -12.80 10.48
N TRP A 93 -16.32 -12.32 9.40
CA TRP A 93 -15.58 -11.83 8.23
C TRP A 93 -15.01 -10.43 8.41
N SER A 94 -15.61 -9.62 9.27
CA SER A 94 -15.14 -8.28 9.61
C SER A 94 -15.38 -8.00 11.09
N PHE A 95 -14.46 -7.28 11.71
CA PHE A 95 -14.52 -6.76 13.07
C PHE A 95 -14.69 -5.23 13.09
N ASP A 96 -15.16 -4.64 12.01
CA ASP A 96 -15.33 -3.19 11.85
C ASP A 96 -16.14 -2.54 12.98
N GLU A 97 -17.15 -3.25 13.51
CA GLU A 97 -17.96 -2.77 14.64
C GLU A 97 -17.13 -2.58 15.92
N ASP A 98 -16.06 -3.38 16.09
CA ASP A 98 -15.16 -3.29 17.25
C ASP A 98 -14.10 -2.19 17.09
N ASN A 99 -13.97 -1.59 15.88
CA ASN A 99 -12.89 -0.69 15.47
C ASN A 99 -13.25 0.81 15.52
N ARG A 100 -14.27 1.19 16.30
CA ARG A 100 -14.79 2.57 16.37
C ARG A 100 -14.71 3.19 17.76
N LYS A 101 -13.68 2.86 18.53
CA LYS A 101 -13.52 3.36 19.88
C LYS A 101 -13.00 4.80 19.88
N LYS A 102 -13.51 5.60 20.81
CA LYS A 102 -12.95 6.94 21.09
C LYS A 102 -11.56 6.80 21.69
N LEU A 103 -10.62 7.62 21.23
CA LEU A 103 -9.29 7.70 21.82
C LEU A 103 -9.40 8.26 23.25
N PRO A 104 -8.95 7.53 24.30
CA PRO A 104 -8.94 8.07 25.65
C PRO A 104 -8.02 9.29 25.77
N LYS A 105 -8.41 10.24 26.62
CA LYS A 105 -7.54 11.38 26.95
C LYS A 105 -6.20 10.87 27.48
N ASN A 106 -5.11 11.51 27.09
CA ASN A 106 -3.74 11.15 27.49
C ASN A 106 -3.23 9.79 26.95
N THR A 107 -3.84 9.23 25.92
CA THR A 107 -3.32 8.04 25.25
C THR A 107 -1.92 8.34 24.69
N LYS A 108 -0.93 7.56 25.11
CA LYS A 108 0.42 7.68 24.57
C LYS A 108 0.48 7.00 23.19
N VAL A 109 0.65 7.81 22.14
CA VAL A 109 0.82 7.31 20.78
C VAL A 109 2.31 7.18 20.48
N PRO A 110 2.80 5.97 20.12
CA PRO A 110 4.20 5.77 19.75
C PRO A 110 4.58 6.63 18.55
N LYS A 111 5.68 7.38 18.66
CA LYS A 111 6.22 8.19 17.56
C LYS A 111 7.05 7.33 16.63
N PHE A 112 6.94 7.57 15.34
CA PHE A 112 7.80 6.89 14.36
C PHE A 112 9.28 7.18 14.63
N PRO A 113 10.16 6.22 14.33
CA PRO A 113 11.60 6.43 14.45
C PRO A 113 12.06 7.51 13.47
N ASN A 114 13.03 8.32 13.88
CA ASN A 114 13.68 9.23 12.99
C ASN A 114 14.46 8.46 11.93
N LEU A 115 14.27 8.82 10.67
CA LEU A 115 15.01 8.27 9.55
C LEU A 115 16.13 9.22 9.13
N THR A 116 17.21 8.64 8.65
CA THR A 116 18.32 9.44 8.11
C THR A 116 17.94 9.97 6.74
N GLU A 117 18.04 11.28 6.57
CA GLU A 117 17.76 11.92 5.31
C GLU A 117 18.83 11.56 4.26
N THR A 118 18.38 11.06 3.10
CA THR A 118 19.26 10.67 2.01
C THR A 118 19.87 11.88 1.30
N LYS A 119 20.99 11.69 0.59
CA LYS A 119 21.61 12.72 -0.24
C LYS A 119 20.63 13.29 -1.28
N HIS A 120 19.82 12.42 -1.89
CA HIS A 120 18.83 12.84 -2.89
C HIS A 120 17.77 13.75 -2.28
N THR A 121 17.23 13.39 -1.11
CA THR A 121 16.26 14.22 -0.39
C THR A 121 16.84 15.59 -0.06
N LYS A 122 18.06 15.62 0.49
CA LYS A 122 18.77 16.89 0.80
C LYS A 122 18.90 17.79 -0.42
N ASN A 123 19.27 17.22 -1.56
CA ASN A 123 19.46 17.97 -2.80
C ASN A 123 18.13 18.46 -3.41
N LEU A 124 17.03 17.73 -3.22
CA LEU A 124 15.74 18.08 -3.80
C LEU A 124 14.99 19.16 -2.98
N LYS A 125 15.14 19.19 -1.65
CA LYS A 125 14.45 20.14 -0.78
C LYS A 125 14.54 21.59 -1.26
N PRO A 126 15.73 22.17 -1.50
CA PRO A 126 15.83 23.57 -1.95
C PRO A 126 15.20 23.80 -3.33
N ILE A 127 15.19 22.78 -4.20
CA ILE A 127 14.55 22.85 -5.51
C ILE A 127 13.03 22.93 -5.36
N ILE A 128 12.46 22.08 -4.52
CA ILE A 128 11.03 22.04 -4.22
C ILE A 128 10.58 23.36 -3.58
N GLU A 129 11.27 23.83 -2.56
CA GLU A 129 10.97 25.11 -1.90
C GLU A 129 10.99 26.29 -2.89
N LYS A 130 11.92 26.29 -3.84
CA LYS A 130 12.01 27.34 -4.87
C LYS A 130 10.86 27.26 -5.88
N ILE A 131 10.55 26.06 -6.39
CA ILE A 131 9.54 25.86 -7.46
C ILE A 131 8.13 26.06 -6.92
N PHE A 132 7.87 25.58 -5.70
CA PHE A 132 6.54 25.54 -5.08
C PHE A 132 6.39 26.53 -3.94
N LYS A 133 7.13 27.65 -3.97
CA LYS A 133 7.15 28.67 -2.91
C LYS A 133 5.76 29.23 -2.54
N ASP A 134 4.84 29.26 -3.51
CA ASP A 134 3.48 29.78 -3.35
C ASP A 134 2.45 28.66 -3.04
N HIS A 135 2.90 27.42 -2.81
CA HIS A 135 2.05 26.29 -2.43
C HIS A 135 2.08 26.09 -0.90
N PRO A 136 0.99 25.60 -0.30
CA PRO A 136 0.99 25.27 1.11
C PRO A 136 1.92 24.09 1.42
N GLY A 137 2.55 24.13 2.60
CA GLY A 137 3.44 23.09 3.07
C GLY A 137 4.91 23.52 3.12
N SER A 138 5.77 22.65 3.57
CA SER A 138 7.22 22.86 3.69
C SER A 138 7.95 21.51 3.64
N THR A 139 9.16 21.51 3.09
CA THR A 139 10.03 20.33 3.10
C THR A 139 10.81 20.15 4.40
N GLN A 140 10.76 21.11 5.33
CA GLN A 140 11.57 21.09 6.56
C GLN A 140 11.30 19.84 7.41
N ASN A 141 10.03 19.49 7.57
CA ASN A 141 9.59 18.33 8.36
C ASN A 141 9.29 17.10 7.50
N PHE A 142 10.00 16.95 6.38
CA PHE A 142 9.85 15.77 5.53
C PHE A 142 10.39 14.51 6.25
N TRP A 143 9.49 13.63 6.67
CA TRP A 143 9.78 12.45 7.49
C TRP A 143 9.61 11.12 6.74
N PHE A 144 9.21 11.17 5.48
CA PHE A 144 8.97 9.97 4.69
C PHE A 144 10.27 9.23 4.35
N ALA A 145 10.20 7.91 4.40
CA ALA A 145 11.27 7.05 3.91
C ALA A 145 11.42 7.19 2.38
N THR A 146 12.62 7.13 1.89
CA THR A 146 12.91 7.15 0.45
C THR A 146 13.72 5.93 -0.01
N GLU A 147 13.99 5.00 0.92
CA GLU A 147 14.71 3.76 0.67
C GLU A 147 13.95 2.56 1.23
N TYR A 148 14.03 1.43 0.54
CA TYR A 148 13.35 0.18 0.92
C TYR A 148 13.62 -0.23 2.37
N ASN A 149 14.88 -0.22 2.80
CA ASN A 149 15.24 -0.64 4.15
C ASN A 149 14.60 0.21 5.24
N ASP A 150 14.42 1.50 5.00
CA ASP A 150 13.76 2.39 5.94
C ASP A 150 12.25 2.17 5.97
N VAL A 151 11.63 1.86 4.82
CA VAL A 151 10.21 1.44 4.79
C VAL A 151 10.00 0.15 5.59
N VAL A 152 10.90 -0.83 5.48
CA VAL A 152 10.85 -2.06 6.28
C VAL A 152 11.00 -1.77 7.78
N LYS A 153 11.87 -0.82 8.18
CA LYS A 153 11.97 -0.37 9.58
C LYS A 153 10.66 0.25 10.08
N LEU A 154 9.99 1.07 9.25
CA LEU A 154 8.70 1.66 9.59
C LEU A 154 7.61 0.60 9.75
N LEU A 155 7.55 -0.40 8.86
CA LEU A 155 6.64 -1.54 9.00
C LEU A 155 6.90 -2.31 10.29
N ASN A 156 8.15 -2.65 10.60
CA ASN A 156 8.49 -3.37 11.83
C ASN A 156 8.14 -2.57 13.08
N PHE A 157 8.37 -1.26 13.06
CA PHE A 157 7.96 -0.36 14.14
C PHE A 157 6.44 -0.37 14.32
N PHE A 158 5.67 -0.21 13.23
CA PHE A 158 4.21 -0.28 13.28
C PHE A 158 3.74 -1.60 13.89
N LEU A 159 4.26 -2.72 13.40
CA LEU A 159 3.87 -4.05 13.89
C LEU A 159 4.12 -4.20 15.38
N LYS A 160 5.27 -3.74 15.86
CA LYS A 160 5.67 -3.86 17.26
C LYS A 160 4.94 -2.91 18.20
N GLU A 161 4.81 -1.64 17.81
CA GLU A 161 4.43 -0.57 18.74
C GLU A 161 2.96 -0.13 18.58
N LYS A 162 2.37 -0.30 17.37
CA LYS A 162 1.06 0.26 17.05
C LYS A 162 0.00 -0.77 16.67
N SER A 163 0.39 -1.86 16.04
CA SER A 163 -0.55 -2.78 15.40
C SER A 163 -1.61 -3.34 16.34
N ASN A 164 -1.28 -3.55 17.60
CA ASN A 164 -2.23 -4.12 18.57
C ASN A 164 -3.40 -3.17 18.93
N LEU A 165 -3.21 -1.87 18.76
CA LEU A 165 -4.23 -0.85 19.00
C LEU A 165 -4.80 -0.23 17.71
N PHE A 166 -4.28 -0.67 16.56
CA PHE A 166 -4.73 -0.18 15.27
C PHE A 166 -6.25 -0.28 15.11
N GLY A 167 -6.84 -1.48 15.29
CA GLY A 167 -8.26 -1.68 15.12
C GLY A 167 -9.10 -0.82 16.05
N ASP A 168 -8.80 -0.78 17.35
CA ASP A 168 -9.58 -0.01 18.30
C ASP A 168 -9.71 1.48 17.90
N TYR A 169 -8.66 2.04 17.30
CA TYR A 169 -8.54 3.46 17.00
C TYR A 169 -8.36 3.77 15.51
N GLU A 170 -8.77 2.85 14.63
CA GLU A 170 -8.70 3.00 13.17
C GLU A 170 -9.41 4.28 12.71
N ASP A 171 -10.60 4.57 13.26
CA ASP A 171 -11.41 5.74 12.92
C ASP A 171 -11.22 6.92 13.89
N ALA A 172 -10.30 6.82 14.84
CA ALA A 172 -10.10 7.89 15.81
C ALA A 172 -9.42 9.12 15.20
N VAL A 173 -9.78 10.29 15.69
CA VAL A 173 -9.19 11.58 15.28
C VAL A 173 -8.63 12.28 16.52
N ASP A 174 -7.45 12.86 16.38
CA ASP A 174 -6.81 13.70 17.39
C ASP A 174 -6.16 14.93 16.75
N GLN A 175 -6.38 16.11 17.32
CA GLN A 175 -5.82 17.37 16.80
C GLN A 175 -4.29 17.44 16.89
N GLY A 176 -3.71 16.77 17.87
CA GLY A 176 -2.26 16.77 18.10
C GLY A 176 -1.48 15.69 17.35
N ASN A 177 -2.17 14.76 16.67
CA ASN A 177 -1.51 13.62 16.02
C ASN A 177 -2.25 13.15 14.76
N ASN A 178 -1.65 13.40 13.61
CA ASN A 178 -2.23 13.09 12.29
C ASN A 178 -2.15 11.60 11.91
N ILE A 179 -1.44 10.77 12.67
CA ILE A 179 -1.15 9.38 12.27
C ILE A 179 -1.71 8.38 13.27
N LEU A 180 -1.75 8.74 14.56
CA LEU A 180 -2.21 7.85 15.63
C LEU A 180 -1.59 6.44 15.53
N PHE A 181 -2.42 5.42 15.43
CA PHE A 181 -2.02 4.02 15.35
C PHE A 181 -1.92 3.48 13.92
N HIS A 182 -2.00 4.35 12.89
CA HIS A 182 -1.83 3.94 11.49
C HIS A 182 -0.38 3.61 11.13
N SER A 183 -0.22 2.78 10.11
CA SER A 183 1.10 2.38 9.59
C SER A 183 1.76 3.44 8.72
N ALA A 184 0.95 4.33 8.11
CA ALA A 184 1.39 5.35 7.15
C ALA A 184 2.22 4.80 5.96
N LEU A 185 1.93 3.57 5.52
CA LEU A 185 2.68 2.90 4.45
C LEU A 185 2.14 3.20 3.03
N SER A 186 0.98 3.84 2.91
CA SER A 186 0.34 4.12 1.62
C SER A 186 1.25 4.80 0.58
N PRO A 187 2.07 5.83 0.93
CA PRO A 187 2.97 6.44 -0.04
C PRO A 187 3.99 5.48 -0.61
N TYR A 188 4.51 4.57 0.21
CA TYR A 188 5.54 3.61 -0.19
C TYR A 188 4.98 2.48 -1.05
N ILE A 189 3.75 2.04 -0.77
CA ILE A 189 3.01 1.11 -1.63
C ILE A 189 2.78 1.78 -2.99
N ASN A 190 2.28 3.00 -3.00
CA ASN A 190 1.99 3.74 -4.23
C ASN A 190 3.22 3.96 -5.12
N LEU A 191 4.40 4.13 -4.51
CA LEU A 191 5.68 4.28 -5.21
C LEU A 191 6.38 2.95 -5.54
N GLY A 192 5.83 1.81 -5.13
CA GLY A 192 6.42 0.50 -5.35
C GLY A 192 7.66 0.20 -4.51
N LEU A 193 7.90 0.97 -3.42
CA LEU A 193 8.99 0.68 -2.48
C LEU A 193 8.71 -0.55 -1.61
N ILE A 194 7.44 -0.89 -1.42
CA ILE A 194 7.00 -2.09 -0.70
C ILE A 194 5.71 -2.60 -1.33
N THR A 195 5.49 -3.90 -1.32
CA THR A 195 4.28 -4.50 -1.91
C THR A 195 3.25 -4.88 -0.84
N PRO A 196 1.95 -4.90 -1.18
CA PRO A 196 0.90 -5.40 -0.28
C PRO A 196 1.16 -6.84 0.18
N GLU A 197 1.64 -7.70 -0.71
CA GLU A 197 1.98 -9.09 -0.39
C GLU A 197 3.03 -9.18 0.72
N PHE A 198 4.10 -8.40 0.60
CA PHE A 198 5.16 -8.35 1.62
C PHE A 198 4.62 -7.85 2.97
N ILE A 199 3.81 -6.79 2.97
CA ILE A 199 3.21 -6.24 4.18
C ILE A 199 2.34 -7.28 4.87
N ILE A 200 1.44 -7.93 4.13
CA ILE A 200 0.54 -8.96 4.68
C ILE A 200 1.34 -10.15 5.21
N ALA A 201 2.31 -10.65 4.45
CA ALA A 201 3.16 -11.76 4.89
C ALA A 201 3.88 -11.43 6.21
N LYS A 202 4.48 -10.24 6.32
CA LYS A 202 5.16 -9.79 7.54
C LYS A 202 4.21 -9.59 8.71
N THR A 203 3.01 -9.07 8.45
CA THR A 203 1.97 -8.89 9.48
C THR A 203 1.52 -10.24 10.05
N LEU A 204 1.25 -11.21 9.19
CA LEU A 204 0.84 -12.56 9.61
C LEU A 204 1.97 -13.30 10.33
N GLU A 205 3.22 -13.17 9.86
CA GLU A 205 4.40 -13.70 10.55
C GLU A 205 4.54 -13.12 11.96
N PHE A 206 4.41 -11.80 12.09
CA PHE A 206 4.48 -11.11 13.38
C PHE A 206 3.35 -11.55 14.31
N HIS A 207 2.12 -11.66 13.80
CA HIS A 207 0.95 -12.13 14.57
C HIS A 207 1.16 -13.54 15.15
N LYS A 208 1.72 -14.47 14.38
CA LYS A 208 2.00 -15.83 14.87
C LYS A 208 2.84 -15.85 16.15
N LYS A 209 3.78 -14.91 16.24
CA LYS A 209 4.72 -14.79 17.37
C LYS A 209 4.17 -13.95 18.53
N ASN A 210 3.51 -12.83 18.21
CA ASN A 210 3.19 -11.77 19.17
C ASN A 210 1.69 -11.60 19.45
N LYS A 211 0.81 -12.35 18.73
CA LYS A 211 -0.63 -12.39 18.99
C LYS A 211 -1.31 -11.02 18.97
N ILE A 212 -1.20 -10.29 17.85
CA ILE A 212 -1.99 -9.06 17.64
C ILE A 212 -3.48 -9.37 17.87
N ARG A 213 -4.22 -8.47 18.51
CA ARG A 213 -5.67 -8.62 18.68
C ARG A 213 -6.36 -8.79 17.34
N LEU A 214 -7.34 -9.69 17.26
CA LEU A 214 -7.91 -10.13 15.99
C LEU A 214 -8.64 -8.99 15.26
N ASN A 215 -9.32 -8.08 15.98
CA ASN A 215 -9.93 -6.90 15.38
C ASN A 215 -8.91 -5.98 14.71
N SER A 216 -7.75 -5.78 15.35
CA SER A 216 -6.65 -4.99 14.77
C SER A 216 -5.99 -5.68 13.59
N LEU A 217 -5.78 -6.99 13.68
CA LEU A 217 -5.19 -7.77 12.59
C LEU A 217 -6.10 -7.82 11.36
N GLU A 218 -7.38 -8.13 11.56
CA GLU A 218 -8.35 -8.17 10.47
C GLU A 218 -8.57 -6.80 9.85
N GLY A 219 -8.73 -5.75 10.66
CA GLY A 219 -8.87 -4.38 10.17
C GLY A 219 -7.66 -3.93 9.34
N TYR A 220 -6.45 -4.31 9.74
CA TYR A 220 -5.25 -3.97 8.98
C TYR A 220 -5.09 -4.77 7.67
N VAL A 221 -5.52 -6.01 7.65
CA VAL A 221 -5.52 -6.87 6.45
C VAL A 221 -6.58 -6.44 5.44
N ARG A 222 -7.73 -5.94 5.91
CA ARG A 222 -8.86 -5.45 5.11
C ARG A 222 -8.55 -4.16 4.38
#